data_5229fa011fadf24778c6651b7730c651
#
_entry.id   5229fa011fadf24778c6651b7730c651
#
_cell.length_a   1.000
_cell.length_b   1.000
_cell.length_c   1.000
_cell.angle_alpha   90.00
_cell.angle_beta   90.00
_cell.angle_gamma   90.00
#
_symmetry.space_group_name_H-M   'P 1'
#
loop_
_entity.id
_entity.type
_entity.pdbx_description
1 polymer ?
#
loop_
_entity_poly.entity_id
_entity_poly.type
_entity_poly.pdbx_seq_one_letter_code
_entity_poly.pdbx_strand_id
1 'polypeptide(L)'
;AKFGEVRMAAPLDDIVVLEIDNWMAAPSAAAVLADMGATVIKIEPLTGDPMRDMGRPVKNPDLSDGLQNYDFQFDVDNRGKQSIAVALDQPEGADLVRKLVATADIFMCNLLTARQQKFGLEPETLFKINPKLVHATLTGYGTSGPDAWRPGYDVTAFFGRSGLYDSSREGDDGVVPMARPAQGDHTTGLAMVGAILGALRMAEKTGQGQAVETSLYETAVWTQATDYSVTAMDHAPVR
;
A
#
# COMPACT_ATOMS: atom_id res chain seq x y z
N ALA A 1 -17.97 -38.04 18.36
CA ALA A 1 -17.52 -37.81 16.99
C ALA A 1 -16.45 -36.71 17.01
N LYS A 2 -15.18 -37.02 16.68
CA LYS A 2 -14.15 -36.02 16.48
C LYS A 2 -14.48 -35.33 15.15
N PHE A 3 -14.87 -34.07 15.19
CA PHE A 3 -14.83 -33.24 14.01
C PHE A 3 -13.35 -33.13 13.59
N GLY A 4 -13.00 -33.75 12.48
CA GLY A 4 -11.68 -33.53 11.87
C GLY A 4 -11.57 -32.05 11.57
N GLU A 5 -10.50 -31.41 12.04
CA GLU A 5 -10.17 -30.06 11.63
C GLU A 5 -10.00 -30.06 10.09
N VAL A 6 -11.04 -29.62 9.38
CA VAL A 6 -10.90 -29.22 7.99
C VAL A 6 -10.11 -27.93 8.02
N ARG A 7 -8.79 -28.02 7.87
CA ARG A 7 -7.94 -26.87 7.65
C ARG A 7 -8.38 -26.29 6.29
N MET A 8 -9.23 -25.25 6.33
CA MET A 8 -9.56 -24.52 5.10
C MET A 8 -8.25 -23.91 4.57
N ALA A 9 -7.96 -24.12 3.29
CA ALA A 9 -6.87 -23.45 2.62
C ALA A 9 -7.09 -21.93 2.73
N ALA A 10 -6.03 -21.17 2.93
CA ALA A 10 -6.13 -19.73 2.92
C ALA A 10 -6.45 -19.26 1.47
N PRO A 11 -7.23 -18.19 1.30
CA PRO A 11 -7.72 -17.81 -0.04
C PRO A 11 -6.63 -17.42 -1.03
N LEU A 12 -5.41 -17.12 -0.55
CA LEU A 12 -4.26 -16.69 -1.36
C LEU A 12 -3.00 -17.54 -1.06
N ASP A 13 -3.14 -18.80 -0.62
CA ASP A 13 -2.00 -19.65 -0.24
C ASP A 13 -1.11 -20.08 -1.43
N ASP A 14 -1.59 -19.91 -2.65
CA ASP A 14 -0.88 -20.14 -3.91
C ASP A 14 -0.34 -18.84 -4.57
N ILE A 15 -0.55 -17.67 -3.95
CA ILE A 15 -0.21 -16.36 -4.53
C ILE A 15 1.13 -15.83 -3.98
N VAL A 16 1.98 -15.37 -4.91
CA VAL A 16 3.27 -14.73 -4.61
C VAL A 16 3.19 -13.24 -4.91
N VAL A 17 3.47 -12.43 -3.89
CA VAL A 17 3.51 -10.97 -3.95
C VAL A 17 4.95 -10.48 -3.81
N LEU A 18 5.40 -9.67 -4.75
CA LEU A 18 6.62 -8.87 -4.61
C LEU A 18 6.24 -7.43 -4.31
N GLU A 19 6.73 -6.87 -3.21
CA GLU A 19 6.51 -5.46 -2.89
C GLU A 19 7.82 -4.66 -2.87
N ILE A 20 7.78 -3.48 -3.49
CA ILE A 20 8.82 -2.45 -3.39
C ILE A 20 8.17 -1.17 -2.91
N ASP A 21 7.96 -1.09 -1.64
CA ASP A 21 7.32 0.04 -1.02
C ASP A 21 7.90 0.32 0.37
N ASN A 22 7.62 1.51 0.85
CA ASN A 22 8.05 1.99 2.15
C ASN A 22 6.87 2.65 2.87
N TRP A 23 7.05 2.96 4.13
CA TRP A 23 6.10 3.61 5.01
C TRP A 23 4.92 2.70 5.35
N MET A 24 3.67 3.18 5.25
CA MET A 24 2.51 2.51 5.83
C MET A 24 1.46 2.06 4.79
N ALA A 25 1.07 2.94 3.84
CA ALA A 25 -0.09 2.71 2.99
C ALA A 25 0.00 1.43 2.13
N ALA A 26 1.02 1.32 1.29
CA ALA A 26 1.20 0.14 0.45
C ALA A 26 1.65 -1.08 1.26
N PRO A 27 2.59 -0.96 2.24
CA PRO A 27 2.92 -2.07 3.13
C PRO A 27 1.72 -2.66 3.86
N SER A 28 0.76 -1.85 4.30
CA SER A 28 -0.47 -2.36 4.96
C SER A 28 -1.32 -3.24 4.04
N ALA A 29 -1.42 -2.89 2.75
CA ALA A 29 -2.10 -3.73 1.78
C ALA A 29 -1.44 -5.10 1.64
N ALA A 30 -0.10 -5.12 1.53
CA ALA A 30 0.66 -6.38 1.45
C ALA A 30 0.54 -7.22 2.73
N ALA A 31 0.48 -6.59 3.92
CA ALA A 31 0.24 -7.31 5.17
C ALA A 31 -1.15 -7.97 5.21
N VAL A 32 -2.18 -7.30 4.67
CA VAL A 32 -3.52 -7.91 4.55
C VAL A 32 -3.49 -9.09 3.57
N LEU A 33 -2.77 -9.00 2.44
CA LEU A 33 -2.62 -10.12 1.52
C LEU A 33 -1.87 -11.30 2.19
N ALA A 34 -0.86 -11.01 3.03
CA ALA A 34 -0.17 -12.03 3.84
C ALA A 34 -1.12 -12.70 4.85
N ASP A 35 -1.98 -11.93 5.53
CA ASP A 35 -3.02 -12.47 6.42
C ASP A 35 -4.01 -13.38 5.67
N MET A 36 -4.23 -13.14 4.37
CA MET A 36 -5.06 -13.97 3.49
C MET A 36 -4.30 -15.21 2.95
N GLY A 37 -3.04 -15.39 3.33
CA GLY A 37 -2.23 -16.56 3.00
C GLY A 37 -1.17 -16.35 1.91
N ALA A 38 -1.12 -15.20 1.25
CA ALA A 38 -0.13 -14.94 0.21
C ALA A 38 1.31 -15.00 0.74
N THR A 39 2.22 -15.50 -0.08
CA THR A 39 3.66 -15.37 0.17
C THR A 39 4.11 -13.98 -0.24
N VAL A 40 4.35 -13.11 0.71
CA VAL A 40 4.78 -11.73 0.46
C VAL A 40 6.28 -11.58 0.66
N ILE A 41 6.97 -11.08 -0.36
CA ILE A 41 8.41 -10.79 -0.35
C ILE A 41 8.60 -9.28 -0.47
N LYS A 42 8.99 -8.65 0.64
CA LYS A 42 9.34 -7.23 0.70
C LYS A 42 10.77 -7.02 0.20
N ILE A 43 10.92 -6.22 -0.83
CA ILE A 43 12.21 -5.83 -1.40
C ILE A 43 12.56 -4.44 -0.86
N GLU A 44 13.55 -4.38 -0.01
CA GLU A 44 13.98 -3.17 0.68
C GLU A 44 15.30 -2.63 0.09
N PRO A 45 15.57 -1.31 0.18
CA PRO A 45 16.91 -0.79 -0.04
C PRO A 45 17.88 -1.36 1.00
N LEU A 46 19.19 -1.28 0.74
CA LEU A 46 20.21 -1.79 1.69
C LEU A 46 20.15 -1.11 3.07
N THR A 47 19.53 0.05 3.16
CA THR A 47 19.30 0.79 4.42
C THR A 47 18.03 0.35 5.14
N GLY A 48 17.22 -0.52 4.55
CA GLY A 48 15.90 -0.90 5.07
C GLY A 48 14.78 0.11 4.78
N ASP A 49 13.57 -0.26 5.15
CA ASP A 49 12.41 0.64 5.13
C ASP A 49 12.59 1.71 6.21
N PRO A 50 12.34 3.01 5.91
CA PRO A 50 12.41 4.09 6.91
C PRO A 50 11.55 3.84 8.16
N MET A 51 10.48 3.05 8.06
CA MET A 51 9.64 2.69 9.22
C MET A 51 10.40 1.88 10.28
N ARG A 52 11.48 1.18 9.92
CA ARG A 52 12.30 0.42 10.88
C ARG A 52 12.98 1.30 11.93
N ASP A 53 13.22 2.58 11.59
CA ASP A 53 13.86 3.54 12.48
C ASP A 53 12.85 4.46 13.19
N MET A 54 11.56 4.35 12.86
CA MET A 54 10.48 5.15 13.44
C MET A 54 9.94 4.58 14.75
N GLY A 55 10.26 3.33 15.06
CA GLY A 55 9.78 2.62 16.24
C GLY A 55 10.12 3.35 17.54
N ARG A 56 9.12 3.52 18.42
CA ARG A 56 9.34 4.03 19.75
C ARG A 56 9.57 2.88 20.72
N PRO A 57 10.57 2.92 21.58
CA PRO A 57 10.72 1.91 22.63
C PRO A 57 9.42 1.78 23.43
N VAL A 58 8.94 0.56 23.54
CA VAL A 58 7.77 0.28 24.36
C VAL A 58 8.13 0.43 25.82
N LYS A 59 7.54 1.39 26.50
CA LYS A 59 7.74 1.64 27.95
C LYS A 59 6.66 0.92 28.78
N ASN A 60 6.57 -0.39 28.62
CA ASN A 60 5.67 -1.20 29.45
C ASN A 60 6.53 -2.16 30.29
N PRO A 61 6.61 -1.95 31.62
CA PRO A 61 7.45 -2.79 32.50
C PRO A 61 6.95 -4.25 32.59
N ASP A 62 5.70 -4.51 32.20
CA ASP A 62 5.13 -5.86 32.22
C ASP A 62 5.51 -6.71 31.00
N LEU A 63 6.14 -6.09 29.98
CA LEU A 63 6.64 -6.83 28.82
C LEU A 63 8.00 -7.45 29.11
N SER A 64 8.20 -8.66 28.58
CA SER A 64 9.52 -9.31 28.60
C SER A 64 10.58 -8.45 27.89
N ASP A 65 11.85 -8.57 28.29
CA ASP A 65 12.96 -7.79 27.73
C ASP A 65 13.05 -7.88 26.19
N GLY A 66 12.70 -9.02 25.59
CA GLY A 66 12.68 -9.20 24.15
C GLY A 66 11.62 -8.38 23.43
N LEU A 67 10.52 -8.02 24.09
CA LEU A 67 9.43 -7.23 23.53
C LEU A 67 9.61 -5.71 23.77
N GLN A 68 10.43 -5.30 24.71
CA GLN A 68 10.67 -3.87 24.98
C GLN A 68 11.37 -3.14 23.83
N ASN A 69 12.13 -3.87 23.01
CA ASN A 69 12.84 -3.35 21.82
C ASN A 69 12.16 -3.78 20.50
N TYR A 70 10.96 -4.38 20.58
CA TYR A 70 10.25 -4.81 19.39
C TYR A 70 9.57 -3.64 18.70
N ASP A 71 9.72 -3.55 17.37
CA ASP A 71 9.10 -2.49 16.58
C ASP A 71 7.66 -2.84 16.18
N PHE A 72 6.74 -2.59 17.11
CA PHE A 72 5.32 -2.84 16.89
C PHE A 72 4.74 -2.02 15.74
N GLN A 73 5.26 -0.82 15.48
CA GLN A 73 4.76 0.04 14.40
C GLN A 73 5.13 -0.52 13.05
N PHE A 74 6.37 -0.98 12.90
CA PHE A 74 6.79 -1.65 11.68
C PHE A 74 6.03 -2.97 11.47
N ASP A 75 5.83 -3.75 12.51
CA ASP A 75 5.18 -5.06 12.44
C ASP A 75 3.71 -4.96 12.01
N VAL A 76 2.99 -3.92 12.40
CA VAL A 76 1.58 -3.72 11.99
C VAL A 76 1.42 -3.82 10.47
N ASP A 77 2.33 -3.22 9.72
CA ASP A 77 2.26 -3.14 8.26
C ASP A 77 3.17 -4.14 7.54
N ASN A 78 3.95 -4.93 8.30
CA ASN A 78 4.93 -5.85 7.70
C ASN A 78 4.86 -7.29 8.27
N ARG A 79 3.86 -7.59 9.10
CA ARG A 79 3.63 -8.95 9.64
C ARG A 79 3.42 -9.97 8.53
N GLY A 80 3.92 -11.17 8.75
CA GLY A 80 3.75 -12.29 7.83
C GLY A 80 4.60 -12.23 6.56
N LYS A 81 5.42 -11.19 6.38
CA LYS A 81 6.26 -11.01 5.20
C LYS A 81 7.67 -11.61 5.36
N GLN A 82 8.25 -11.98 4.23
CA GLN A 82 9.69 -12.21 4.09
C GLN A 82 10.32 -10.93 3.57
N SER A 83 11.60 -10.66 3.88
CA SER A 83 12.30 -9.48 3.39
C SER A 83 13.63 -9.83 2.76
N ILE A 84 13.97 -9.12 1.67
CA ILE A 84 15.30 -9.13 1.04
C ILE A 84 15.76 -7.71 0.80
N ALA A 85 17.07 -7.46 0.99
CA ALA A 85 17.67 -6.17 0.69
C ALA A 85 18.30 -6.18 -0.72
N VAL A 86 17.92 -5.21 -1.57
CA VAL A 86 18.38 -5.13 -2.96
C VAL A 86 18.77 -3.70 -3.30
N ALA A 87 19.96 -3.51 -3.87
CA ALA A 87 20.44 -2.22 -4.38
C ALA A 87 19.80 -1.93 -5.76
N LEU A 88 18.58 -1.37 -5.79
CA LEU A 88 17.86 -1.05 -7.03
C LEU A 88 18.55 0.00 -7.91
N ASP A 89 19.44 0.79 -7.34
CA ASP A 89 20.26 1.79 -8.05
C ASP A 89 21.40 1.15 -8.83
N GLN A 90 21.69 -0.15 -8.60
CA GLN A 90 22.61 -0.94 -9.38
C GLN A 90 21.86 -1.75 -10.45
N PRO A 91 22.39 -1.87 -11.69
CA PRO A 91 21.74 -2.62 -12.75
C PRO A 91 21.41 -4.07 -12.36
N GLU A 92 22.31 -4.73 -11.65
CA GLU A 92 22.17 -6.12 -11.19
C GLU A 92 21.01 -6.27 -10.19
N GLY A 93 20.78 -5.26 -9.34
CA GLY A 93 19.66 -5.25 -8.40
C GLY A 93 18.31 -5.15 -9.12
N ALA A 94 18.19 -4.22 -10.08
CA ALA A 94 16.98 -4.11 -10.89
C ALA A 94 16.76 -5.37 -11.75
N ASP A 95 17.82 -5.99 -12.30
CA ASP A 95 17.74 -7.24 -13.03
C ASP A 95 17.27 -8.41 -12.16
N LEU A 96 17.72 -8.46 -10.91
CA LEU A 96 17.26 -9.47 -9.94
C LEU A 96 15.77 -9.35 -9.70
N VAL A 97 15.26 -8.14 -9.49
CA VAL A 97 13.82 -7.91 -9.28
C VAL A 97 13.02 -8.35 -10.51
N ARG A 98 13.45 -7.99 -11.72
CA ARG A 98 12.79 -8.43 -12.96
C ARG A 98 12.76 -9.95 -13.11
N LYS A 99 13.80 -10.66 -12.65
CA LYS A 99 13.80 -12.12 -12.62
C LYS A 99 12.80 -12.70 -11.63
N LEU A 100 12.65 -12.08 -10.45
CA LEU A 100 11.65 -12.49 -9.46
C LEU A 100 10.22 -12.27 -9.97
N VAL A 101 9.97 -11.18 -10.72
CA VAL A 101 8.67 -10.89 -11.33
C VAL A 101 8.19 -12.01 -12.26
N ALA A 102 9.08 -12.75 -12.91
CA ALA A 102 8.72 -13.88 -13.77
C ALA A 102 7.94 -14.99 -13.03
N THR A 103 8.07 -15.06 -11.72
CA THR A 103 7.44 -16.09 -10.86
C THR A 103 6.43 -15.52 -9.87
N ALA A 104 6.16 -14.23 -9.92
CA ALA A 104 5.21 -13.56 -9.04
C ALA A 104 3.84 -13.41 -9.71
N ASP A 105 2.78 -13.42 -8.92
CA ASP A 105 1.41 -13.14 -9.37
C ASP A 105 1.09 -11.65 -9.25
N ILE A 106 1.67 -11.00 -8.24
CA ILE A 106 1.46 -9.59 -7.94
C ILE A 106 2.81 -8.90 -7.76
N PHE A 107 2.99 -7.78 -8.44
CA PHE A 107 4.02 -6.80 -8.15
C PHE A 107 3.36 -5.52 -7.65
N MET A 108 3.73 -5.04 -6.47
CA MET A 108 3.20 -3.81 -5.92
C MET A 108 4.30 -2.85 -5.48
N CYS A 109 4.04 -1.56 -5.65
CA CYS A 109 4.99 -0.53 -5.26
C CYS A 109 4.32 0.80 -4.93
N ASN A 110 5.04 1.66 -4.18
CA ASN A 110 4.69 3.07 -4.01
C ASN A 110 5.71 4.01 -4.68
N LEU A 111 6.44 3.50 -5.66
CA LEU A 111 7.37 4.28 -6.46
C LEU A 111 6.61 5.20 -7.43
N LEU A 112 6.99 6.47 -7.49
CA LEU A 112 6.51 7.37 -8.54
C LEU A 112 6.90 6.86 -9.93
N THR A 113 6.08 7.14 -10.94
CA THR A 113 6.24 6.65 -12.32
C THR A 113 7.67 6.82 -12.86
N ALA A 114 8.29 7.98 -12.65
CA ALA A 114 9.65 8.23 -13.09
C ALA A 114 10.70 7.29 -12.45
N ARG A 115 10.47 6.85 -11.20
CA ARG A 115 11.35 5.88 -10.55
C ARG A 115 11.09 4.46 -11.05
N GLN A 116 9.83 4.10 -11.31
CA GLN A 116 9.51 2.81 -11.93
C GLN A 116 10.21 2.69 -13.29
N GLN A 117 10.10 3.71 -14.14
CA GLN A 117 10.78 3.78 -15.45
C GLN A 117 12.29 3.71 -15.32
N LYS A 118 12.89 4.44 -14.37
CA LYS A 118 14.35 4.40 -14.12
C LYS A 118 14.86 2.99 -13.85
N PHE A 119 14.07 2.16 -13.16
CA PHE A 119 14.46 0.81 -12.79
C PHE A 119 13.93 -0.28 -13.74
N GLY A 120 13.15 0.09 -14.76
CA GLY A 120 12.48 -0.85 -15.66
C GLY A 120 11.46 -1.72 -14.93
N LEU A 121 10.70 -1.12 -14.02
CA LEU A 121 9.67 -1.74 -13.18
C LEU A 121 8.27 -1.21 -13.50
N GLU A 122 8.12 -0.41 -14.56
CA GLU A 122 6.82 0.05 -15.05
C GLU A 122 6.02 -1.10 -15.68
N PRO A 123 4.68 -0.99 -15.73
CA PRO A 123 3.80 -2.06 -16.21
C PRO A 123 4.18 -2.60 -17.60
N GLU A 124 4.51 -1.71 -18.53
CA GLU A 124 4.82 -2.07 -19.93
C GLU A 124 6.06 -2.96 -20.04
N THR A 125 7.02 -2.79 -19.15
CA THR A 125 8.23 -3.65 -19.10
C THR A 125 7.93 -4.96 -18.38
N LEU A 126 7.22 -4.92 -17.25
CA LEU A 126 6.98 -6.12 -16.47
C LEU A 126 5.98 -7.08 -17.14
N PHE A 127 4.99 -6.58 -17.88
CA PHE A 127 4.06 -7.44 -18.65
C PHE A 127 4.74 -8.21 -19.80
N LYS A 128 5.88 -7.73 -20.32
CA LYS A 128 6.68 -8.50 -21.30
C LYS A 128 7.37 -9.70 -20.65
N ILE A 129 7.67 -9.61 -19.34
CA ILE A 129 8.29 -10.69 -18.57
C ILE A 129 7.22 -11.65 -18.08
N ASN A 130 6.12 -11.12 -17.53
CA ASN A 130 5.02 -11.90 -16.99
C ASN A 130 3.67 -11.30 -17.44
N PRO A 131 3.07 -11.81 -18.52
CA PRO A 131 1.80 -11.28 -19.04
C PRO A 131 0.60 -11.46 -18.11
N LYS A 132 0.71 -12.32 -17.08
CA LYS A 132 -0.36 -12.55 -16.10
C LYS A 132 -0.24 -11.70 -14.85
N LEU A 133 0.84 -10.94 -14.72
CA LEU A 133 1.16 -10.16 -13.53
C LEU A 133 0.04 -9.14 -13.22
N VAL A 134 -0.34 -9.02 -11.97
CA VAL A 134 -1.06 -7.86 -11.46
C VAL A 134 -0.02 -6.82 -11.03
N HIS A 135 0.01 -5.67 -11.68
CA HIS A 135 0.90 -4.56 -11.33
C HIS A 135 0.11 -3.52 -10.54
N ALA A 136 0.41 -3.36 -9.27
CA ALA A 136 -0.32 -2.49 -8.36
C ALA A 136 0.54 -1.30 -7.91
N THR A 137 0.05 -0.07 -8.11
CA THR A 137 0.75 1.16 -7.70
C THR A 137 -0.10 1.96 -6.72
N LEU A 138 0.47 2.31 -5.55
CA LEU A 138 -0.15 3.21 -4.59
C LEU A 138 0.69 4.47 -4.45
N THR A 139 0.08 5.63 -4.70
CA THR A 139 0.76 6.92 -4.63
C THR A 139 -0.01 7.93 -3.77
N GLY A 140 0.56 9.12 -3.58
CA GLY A 140 -0.15 10.20 -2.89
C GLY A 140 -1.31 10.78 -3.70
N TYR A 141 -1.11 10.98 -5.02
CA TYR A 141 -2.00 11.79 -5.85
C TYR A 141 -2.39 11.13 -7.17
N GLY A 142 -2.12 9.84 -7.37
CA GLY A 142 -2.34 9.12 -8.62
C GLY A 142 -1.10 9.13 -9.53
N THR A 143 -1.15 8.35 -10.61
CA THR A 143 -0.07 8.23 -11.61
C THR A 143 -0.25 9.19 -12.78
N SER A 144 -1.38 9.92 -12.83
CA SER A 144 -1.74 10.88 -13.86
C SER A 144 -2.19 12.22 -13.24
N GLY A 145 -2.30 13.26 -14.07
CA GLY A 145 -2.72 14.60 -13.64
C GLY A 145 -1.57 15.49 -13.15
N PRO A 146 -1.88 16.72 -12.71
CA PRO A 146 -0.88 17.76 -12.45
C PRO A 146 0.02 17.47 -11.24
N ASP A 147 -0.45 16.67 -10.29
CA ASP A 147 0.26 16.33 -9.05
C ASP A 147 0.88 14.94 -9.07
N ALA A 148 0.83 14.19 -10.18
CA ALA A 148 1.34 12.81 -10.29
C ALA A 148 2.84 12.66 -9.96
N TRP A 149 3.61 13.72 -10.08
CA TRP A 149 5.04 13.75 -9.78
C TRP A 149 5.36 13.97 -8.29
N ARG A 150 4.35 14.35 -7.49
CA ARG A 150 4.54 14.73 -6.08
C ARG A 150 4.50 13.52 -5.17
N PRO A 151 5.45 13.41 -4.23
CA PRO A 151 5.26 12.50 -3.09
C PRO A 151 4.10 13.00 -2.22
N GLY A 152 3.33 12.06 -1.66
CA GLY A 152 2.23 12.36 -0.75
C GLY A 152 2.27 11.45 0.46
N TYR A 153 1.82 11.99 1.58
CA TYR A 153 1.66 11.28 2.84
C TYR A 153 0.21 11.39 3.30
N ASP A 154 -0.16 10.60 4.27
CA ASP A 154 -1.46 10.63 4.93
C ASP A 154 -1.94 12.07 5.20
N VAL A 155 -1.17 12.82 5.98
CA VAL A 155 -1.50 14.19 6.38
C VAL A 155 -1.61 15.17 5.20
N THR A 156 -0.87 14.97 4.13
CA THR A 156 -0.82 15.92 3.00
C THR A 156 -1.78 15.55 1.88
N ALA A 157 -1.84 14.28 1.49
CA ALA A 157 -2.63 13.83 0.36
C ALA A 157 -4.05 13.40 0.79
N PHE A 158 -4.16 12.54 1.82
CA PHE A 158 -5.46 12.06 2.28
C PHE A 158 -6.24 13.16 3.02
N PHE A 159 -5.68 13.75 4.06
CA PHE A 159 -6.39 14.74 4.87
C PHE A 159 -6.34 16.15 4.31
N GLY A 160 -5.15 16.63 3.93
CA GLY A 160 -4.97 18.03 3.50
C GLY A 160 -5.57 18.31 2.13
N ARG A 161 -5.15 17.57 1.11
CA ARG A 161 -5.55 17.84 -0.29
C ARG A 161 -7.03 17.56 -0.55
N SER A 162 -7.62 16.60 0.14
CA SER A 162 -9.04 16.26 0.01
C SER A 162 -9.98 17.25 0.72
N GLY A 163 -9.46 18.13 1.56
CA GLY A 163 -10.29 19.01 2.37
C GLY A 163 -10.88 18.37 3.63
N LEU A 164 -10.53 17.10 3.94
CA LEU A 164 -11.04 16.42 5.13
C LEU A 164 -10.68 17.16 6.42
N TYR A 165 -9.50 17.78 6.47
CA TYR A 165 -9.13 18.62 7.60
C TYR A 165 -10.08 19.83 7.75
N ASP A 166 -10.42 20.48 6.65
CA ASP A 166 -11.31 21.63 6.69
C ASP A 166 -12.72 21.25 7.10
N SER A 167 -13.28 20.20 6.51
CA SER A 167 -14.61 19.67 6.84
C SER A 167 -14.74 19.12 8.26
N SER A 168 -13.61 18.79 8.90
CA SER A 168 -13.58 18.29 10.28
C SER A 168 -13.51 19.39 11.32
N ARG A 169 -13.43 20.68 10.92
CA ARG A 169 -13.44 21.80 11.86
C ARG A 169 -14.82 22.01 12.45
N GLU A 170 -14.86 22.43 13.70
CA GLU A 170 -16.11 22.86 14.34
C GLU A 170 -16.33 24.36 14.09
N GLY A 171 -17.09 24.67 13.03
CA GLY A 171 -17.35 26.05 12.57
C GLY A 171 -16.17 26.70 11.84
N ASP A 172 -16.35 27.93 11.38
CA ASP A 172 -15.39 28.63 10.51
C ASP A 172 -14.06 28.97 11.19
N ASP A 173 -14.08 29.27 12.47
CA ASP A 173 -12.92 29.64 13.28
C ASP A 173 -12.40 28.45 14.13
N GLY A 174 -12.96 27.25 13.92
CA GLY A 174 -12.63 26.06 14.70
C GLY A 174 -11.21 25.57 14.43
N VAL A 175 -10.61 24.92 15.42
CA VAL A 175 -9.31 24.27 15.30
C VAL A 175 -9.45 23.03 14.43
N VAL A 176 -8.55 22.85 13.47
CA VAL A 176 -8.43 21.61 12.70
C VAL A 176 -8.01 20.47 13.64
N PRO A 177 -8.81 19.40 13.76
CA PRO A 177 -8.43 18.28 14.63
C PRO A 177 -7.21 17.55 14.03
N MET A 178 -6.35 17.04 14.91
CA MET A 178 -5.24 16.21 14.46
C MET A 178 -5.78 14.85 13.99
N ALA A 179 -5.41 14.46 12.75
CA ALA A 179 -5.68 13.13 12.26
C ALA A 179 -4.95 12.05 13.09
N ARG A 180 -5.55 10.89 13.20
CA ARG A 180 -4.87 9.73 13.77
C ARG A 180 -3.80 9.22 12.78
N PRO A 181 -2.60 8.87 13.27
CA PRO A 181 -1.54 8.34 12.40
C PRO A 181 -2.03 7.16 11.57
N ALA A 182 -1.65 7.12 10.31
CA ALA A 182 -1.95 6.05 9.35
C ALA A 182 -3.44 5.79 9.05
N GLN A 183 -4.36 6.63 9.51
CA GLN A 183 -5.79 6.41 9.24
C GLN A 183 -6.11 6.42 7.74
N GLY A 184 -5.57 7.37 7.01
CA GLY A 184 -5.71 7.43 5.55
C GLY A 184 -4.85 6.38 4.84
N ASP A 185 -3.65 6.10 5.36
CA ASP A 185 -2.76 5.06 4.82
C ASP A 185 -3.44 3.70 4.85
N HIS A 186 -3.94 3.25 6.00
CA HIS A 186 -4.60 1.95 6.15
C HIS A 186 -5.91 1.88 5.36
N THR A 187 -6.68 2.97 5.28
CA THR A 187 -7.90 3.03 4.45
C THR A 187 -7.55 2.85 2.97
N THR A 188 -6.49 3.51 2.51
CA THR A 188 -6.01 3.40 1.12
C THR A 188 -5.41 2.02 0.85
N GLY A 189 -4.71 1.43 1.82
CA GLY A 189 -4.22 0.06 1.75
C GLY A 189 -5.35 -0.95 1.52
N LEU A 190 -6.47 -0.83 2.24
CA LEU A 190 -7.64 -1.68 2.02
C LEU A 190 -8.28 -1.46 0.64
N ALA A 191 -8.34 -0.22 0.14
CA ALA A 191 -8.79 0.06 -1.23
C ALA A 191 -7.90 -0.63 -2.27
N MET A 192 -6.56 -0.59 -2.07
CA MET A 192 -5.60 -1.29 -2.92
C MET A 192 -5.81 -2.81 -2.90
N VAL A 193 -6.07 -3.42 -1.74
CA VAL A 193 -6.40 -4.86 -1.67
C VAL A 193 -7.61 -5.18 -2.54
N GLY A 194 -8.67 -4.37 -2.48
CA GLY A 194 -9.85 -4.54 -3.34
C GLY A 194 -9.52 -4.48 -4.83
N ALA A 195 -8.69 -3.52 -5.26
CA ALA A 195 -8.24 -3.38 -6.64
C ALA A 195 -7.38 -4.59 -7.08
N ILE A 196 -6.45 -5.03 -6.24
CA ILE A 196 -5.59 -6.20 -6.50
C ILE A 196 -6.44 -7.46 -6.67
N LEU A 197 -7.39 -7.74 -5.75
CA LEU A 197 -8.23 -8.93 -5.82
C LEU A 197 -9.11 -8.93 -7.08
N GLY A 198 -9.64 -7.76 -7.48
CA GLY A 198 -10.36 -7.60 -8.74
C GLY A 198 -9.50 -7.92 -9.96
N ALA A 199 -8.26 -7.41 -9.99
CA ALA A 199 -7.30 -7.66 -11.05
C ALA A 199 -6.85 -9.13 -11.10
N LEU A 200 -6.57 -9.72 -9.95
CA LEU A 200 -6.21 -11.13 -9.82
C LEU A 200 -7.33 -12.04 -10.38
N ARG A 201 -8.58 -11.74 -10.02
CA ARG A 201 -9.73 -12.45 -10.55
C ARG A 201 -9.85 -12.34 -12.07
N MET A 202 -9.49 -11.19 -12.65
CA MET A 202 -9.45 -11.03 -14.11
C MET A 202 -8.29 -11.81 -14.73
N ALA A 203 -7.10 -11.78 -14.11
CA ALA A 203 -5.95 -12.55 -14.58
C ALA A 203 -6.24 -14.07 -14.60
N GLU A 204 -6.88 -14.59 -13.58
CA GLU A 204 -7.33 -15.99 -13.53
C GLU A 204 -8.30 -16.34 -14.68
N LYS A 205 -9.26 -15.47 -14.98
CA LYS A 205 -10.26 -15.71 -16.03
C LYS A 205 -9.72 -15.60 -17.45
N THR A 206 -8.82 -14.67 -17.68
CA THR A 206 -8.37 -14.28 -19.03
C THR A 206 -6.99 -14.78 -19.38
N GLY A 207 -6.19 -15.15 -18.38
CA GLY A 207 -4.77 -15.44 -18.55
C GLY A 207 -3.93 -14.18 -18.75
N GLN A 208 -4.50 -12.99 -18.56
CA GLN A 208 -3.82 -11.70 -18.72
C GLN A 208 -3.94 -10.86 -17.46
N GLY A 209 -2.82 -10.39 -16.96
CA GLY A 209 -2.75 -9.44 -15.87
C GLY A 209 -3.10 -8.02 -16.30
N GLN A 210 -3.13 -7.13 -15.34
CA GLN A 210 -3.39 -5.72 -15.60
C GLN A 210 -2.73 -4.81 -14.56
N ALA A 211 -2.53 -3.55 -14.92
CA ALA A 211 -2.16 -2.52 -13.97
C ALA A 211 -3.38 -2.00 -13.22
N VAL A 212 -3.24 -1.84 -11.91
CA VAL A 212 -4.21 -1.17 -11.04
C VAL A 212 -3.50 -0.12 -10.21
N GLU A 213 -4.20 0.97 -9.92
CA GLU A 213 -3.66 2.01 -9.07
C GLU A 213 -4.69 2.48 -8.02
N THR A 214 -4.19 2.97 -6.92
CA THR A 214 -4.92 3.75 -5.94
C THR A 214 -4.07 4.92 -5.47
N SER A 215 -4.70 5.95 -4.93
CA SER A 215 -3.98 7.03 -4.29
C SER A 215 -4.63 7.43 -2.97
N LEU A 216 -3.81 8.00 -2.09
CA LEU A 216 -4.30 8.57 -0.83
C LEU A 216 -5.39 9.61 -1.09
N TYR A 217 -5.18 10.49 -2.08
CA TYR A 217 -6.13 11.53 -2.44
C TYR A 217 -7.45 10.97 -2.98
N GLU A 218 -7.40 10.03 -3.93
CA GLU A 218 -8.59 9.40 -4.52
C GLU A 218 -9.42 8.68 -3.46
N THR A 219 -8.77 7.92 -2.59
CA THR A 219 -9.44 7.20 -1.50
C THR A 219 -10.10 8.20 -0.54
N ALA A 220 -9.43 9.31 -0.21
CA ALA A 220 -10.01 10.35 0.62
C ALA A 220 -11.24 11.01 -0.03
N VAL A 221 -11.20 11.26 -1.33
CA VAL A 221 -12.37 11.76 -2.08
C VAL A 221 -13.52 10.77 -2.02
N TRP A 222 -13.23 9.47 -2.18
CA TRP A 222 -14.26 8.43 -2.03
C TRP A 222 -14.87 8.40 -0.64
N THR A 223 -14.07 8.50 0.44
CA THR A 223 -14.57 8.49 1.82
C THR A 223 -15.45 9.70 2.14
N GLN A 224 -15.32 10.79 1.39
CA GLN A 224 -16.11 12.03 1.50
C GLN A 224 -17.12 12.20 0.35
N ALA A 225 -17.43 11.15 -0.40
CA ALA A 225 -18.25 11.25 -1.62
C ALA A 225 -19.63 11.89 -1.36
N THR A 226 -20.22 11.64 -0.18
CA THR A 226 -21.49 12.24 0.22
C THR A 226 -21.36 13.77 0.36
N ASP A 227 -20.31 14.24 1.06
CA ASP A 227 -20.07 15.67 1.29
C ASP A 227 -19.76 16.39 -0.02
N TYR A 228 -18.95 15.79 -0.88
CA TYR A 228 -18.71 16.31 -2.22
C TYR A 228 -19.99 16.41 -3.07
N SER A 229 -20.88 15.42 -2.95
CA SER A 229 -22.15 15.43 -3.67
C SER A 229 -23.05 16.56 -3.21
N VAL A 230 -23.14 16.79 -1.90
CA VAL A 230 -23.90 17.91 -1.33
C VAL A 230 -23.29 19.25 -1.75
N THR A 231 -21.97 19.40 -1.61
CA THR A 231 -21.26 20.63 -2.03
C THR A 231 -21.49 20.93 -3.51
N ALA A 232 -21.50 19.92 -4.38
CA ALA A 232 -21.76 20.10 -5.80
C ALA A 232 -23.18 20.56 -6.10
N MET A 233 -24.16 20.15 -5.30
CA MET A 233 -25.58 20.56 -5.44
C MET A 233 -25.85 21.94 -4.86
N ASP A 234 -25.30 22.23 -3.69
CA ASP A 234 -25.59 23.46 -2.93
C ASP A 234 -24.59 24.59 -3.23
N HIS A 235 -23.52 24.31 -3.96
CA HIS A 235 -22.40 25.23 -4.20
C HIS A 235 -21.77 25.80 -2.92
N ALA A 236 -21.90 25.08 -1.82
CA ALA A 236 -21.35 25.46 -0.52
C ALA A 236 -20.71 24.24 0.16
N PRO A 237 -19.59 24.41 0.88
CA PRO A 237 -18.96 23.31 1.59
C PRO A 237 -19.89 22.81 2.71
N VAL A 238 -19.90 21.48 2.90
CA VAL A 238 -20.52 20.85 4.06
C VAL A 238 -19.67 21.14 5.29
N ARG A 239 -20.28 21.66 6.34
CA ARG A 239 -19.65 21.98 7.63
C ARG A 239 -20.53 21.56 8.79
#